data_5439a0bc3a64026e0f53df32d1970bce
#
_entry.id   5439a0bc3a64026e0f53df32d1970bce
#
_cell.length_a   1.000
_cell.length_b   1.000
_cell.length_c   1.000
_cell.angle_alpha   90.00
_cell.angle_beta   90.00
_cell.angle_gamma   90.00
#
_symmetry.space_group_name_H-M   'P 1'
#
loop_
_entity.id
_entity.type
_entity.pdbx_description
1 polymer ?
#
loop_
_entity_poly.entity_id
_entity_poly.type
_entity_poly.pdbx_seq_one_letter_code
_entity_poly.pdbx_strand_id
1 'polypeptide(L)'
;MRYLFTSESVTEGHPDKICDQISDAILDDILAHDKNARVACECTTTTGIVFVCGEITSNYTPNIDEIVRNTVKEIGYDRGKYGFDAENISVMTSIHKQSPNIAMGVDKGGAGDQGIMFGYATNETPELMPLPIMLAHKLAYRLAEVRKEKILPYLRPDGKTQVTIEYDDNKPIRIDTVLLSTQHAESVSQARIALDIKKFVFDEVLPKELIDENTKFIINPTGMFVVGGPKGDSGLTGRKIIVDTYGGAARHGGGAFRGKDPSKVDRSACYAARYIAKNIVAAKLADRCEIQLSYAIGVDKPVSIYVNTFNTNKVSEESIIECIKKNCPLTPKWIIDTLDLKRPIYKKTAAYGHFGRELDEFSWEKLDLVEIFSKLL
;
A
#
# COMPACT_ATOMS: atom_id res chain seq x y z
N MET A 1 22.99 -13.91 13.80
CA MET A 1 23.78 -12.79 13.20
C MET A 1 22.98 -11.51 13.36
N ARG A 2 23.56 -10.48 13.99
CA ARG A 2 22.88 -9.20 14.19
C ARG A 2 22.97 -8.31 12.95
N TYR A 3 21.89 -7.62 12.62
CA TYR A 3 21.83 -6.66 11.53
C TYR A 3 20.71 -5.64 11.76
N LEU A 4 20.79 -4.50 11.09
CA LEU A 4 19.76 -3.47 11.08
C LEU A 4 18.96 -3.55 9.78
N PHE A 5 17.63 -3.43 9.90
CA PHE A 5 16.74 -3.36 8.73
C PHE A 5 15.76 -2.20 8.89
N THR A 6 15.55 -1.46 7.81
CA THR A 6 14.79 -0.21 7.81
C THR A 6 13.65 -0.26 6.80
N SER A 7 12.48 0.22 7.21
CA SER A 7 11.36 0.50 6.31
C SER A 7 10.84 1.92 6.54
N GLU A 8 10.23 2.48 5.50
CA GLU A 8 9.62 3.82 5.55
C GLU A 8 8.15 3.79 5.18
N SER A 9 7.42 4.80 5.61
CA SER A 9 6.06 5.09 5.18
C SER A 9 5.85 6.60 5.04
N VAL A 10 4.74 6.97 4.44
CA VAL A 10 4.34 8.37 4.25
C VAL A 10 2.88 8.56 4.61
N THR A 11 2.51 9.80 4.97
CA THR A 11 1.11 10.15 5.23
C THR A 11 0.30 10.23 3.93
N GLU A 12 -1.00 10.25 4.06
CA GLU A 12 -1.96 10.47 2.96
C GLU A 12 -1.73 11.81 2.23
N GLY A 13 -1.08 12.79 2.87
CA GLY A 13 -0.78 14.10 2.30
C GLY A 13 0.53 14.19 1.52
N HIS A 14 1.31 13.11 1.45
CA HIS A 14 2.49 13.04 0.58
C HIS A 14 2.06 13.15 -0.90
N PRO A 15 2.78 13.90 -1.76
CA PRO A 15 2.38 14.13 -3.16
C PRO A 15 2.05 12.86 -3.95
N ASP A 16 2.90 11.82 -3.87
CA ASP A 16 2.64 10.54 -4.54
C ASP A 16 1.37 9.87 -3.98
N LYS A 17 1.13 9.98 -2.67
CA LYS A 17 -0.08 9.40 -2.05
C LYS A 17 -1.36 10.17 -2.34
N ILE A 18 -1.28 11.46 -2.60
CA ILE A 18 -2.40 12.22 -3.15
C ILE A 18 -2.80 11.64 -4.51
N CYS A 19 -1.82 11.43 -5.40
CA CYS A 19 -2.07 10.83 -6.71
C CYS A 19 -2.65 9.42 -6.61
N ASP A 20 -2.13 8.58 -5.72
CA ASP A 20 -2.62 7.23 -5.47
C ASP A 20 -4.09 7.25 -5.02
N GLN A 21 -4.45 8.15 -4.09
CA GLN A 21 -5.82 8.28 -3.59
C GLN A 21 -6.79 8.81 -4.64
N ILE A 22 -6.35 9.74 -5.50
CA ILE A 22 -7.17 10.24 -6.60
C ILE A 22 -7.43 9.11 -7.61
N SER A 23 -6.40 8.40 -8.04
CA SER A 23 -6.53 7.30 -9.00
C SER A 23 -7.47 6.20 -8.51
N ASP A 24 -7.34 5.79 -7.24
CA ASP A 24 -8.21 4.78 -6.66
C ASP A 24 -9.62 5.32 -6.30
N ALA A 25 -9.79 6.60 -6.03
CA ALA A 25 -11.11 7.21 -5.85
C ALA A 25 -11.91 7.22 -7.17
N ILE A 26 -11.24 7.51 -8.29
CA ILE A 26 -11.86 7.43 -9.62
C ILE A 26 -12.24 5.97 -9.95
N LEU A 27 -11.36 5.03 -9.64
CA LEU A 27 -11.64 3.60 -9.81
C LEU A 27 -12.87 3.16 -8.99
N ASP A 28 -12.94 3.55 -7.73
CA ASP A 28 -14.05 3.18 -6.84
C ASP A 28 -15.38 3.78 -7.31
N ASP A 29 -15.39 5.03 -7.75
CA ASP A 29 -16.59 5.67 -8.30
C ASP A 29 -17.08 4.91 -9.55
N ILE A 30 -16.19 4.54 -10.45
CA ILE A 30 -16.54 3.77 -11.64
C ILE A 30 -17.08 2.38 -11.27
N LEU A 31 -16.40 1.64 -10.37
CA LEU A 31 -16.83 0.29 -10.00
C LEU A 31 -18.15 0.27 -9.23
N ALA A 32 -18.50 1.34 -8.53
CA ALA A 32 -19.79 1.49 -7.89
C ALA A 32 -20.96 1.52 -8.90
N HIS A 33 -20.72 1.99 -10.12
CA HIS A 33 -21.72 2.14 -11.17
C HIS A 33 -21.58 1.07 -12.29
N ASP A 34 -20.36 0.61 -12.55
CA ASP A 34 -20.07 -0.40 -13.58
C ASP A 34 -18.98 -1.38 -13.09
N LYS A 35 -19.40 -2.50 -12.52
CA LYS A 35 -18.52 -3.56 -12.00
C LYS A 35 -17.66 -4.25 -13.06
N ASN A 36 -17.94 -4.06 -14.34
CA ASN A 36 -17.22 -4.65 -15.45
C ASN A 36 -16.34 -3.64 -16.19
N ALA A 37 -16.26 -2.43 -15.70
CA ALA A 37 -15.39 -1.40 -16.26
C ALA A 37 -13.93 -1.85 -16.33
N ARG A 38 -13.22 -1.34 -17.34
CA ARG A 38 -11.79 -1.47 -17.51
C ARG A 38 -11.15 -0.12 -17.21
N VAL A 39 -10.31 -0.07 -16.19
CA VAL A 39 -9.73 1.18 -15.68
C VAL A 39 -8.22 1.02 -15.52
N ALA A 40 -7.49 1.92 -16.14
CA ALA A 40 -6.08 2.17 -15.91
C ALA A 40 -5.91 3.69 -15.82
N CYS A 41 -6.02 4.24 -14.61
CA CYS A 41 -6.05 5.67 -14.36
C CYS A 41 -4.84 6.10 -13.55
N GLU A 42 -4.07 7.01 -14.09
CA GLU A 42 -2.89 7.59 -13.44
C GLU A 42 -3.09 9.08 -13.19
N CYS A 43 -2.35 9.59 -12.23
CA CYS A 43 -2.43 10.98 -11.82
C CYS A 43 -1.03 11.53 -11.56
N THR A 44 -0.79 12.77 -11.90
CA THR A 44 0.37 13.54 -11.47
C THR A 44 -0.06 14.87 -10.89
N THR A 45 0.71 15.37 -9.93
CA THR A 45 0.42 16.64 -9.26
C THR A 45 1.69 17.44 -8.99
N THR A 46 1.57 18.75 -9.04
CA THR A 46 2.57 19.72 -8.60
C THR A 46 1.84 20.97 -8.08
N THR A 47 2.56 22.09 -7.89
CA THR A 47 1.96 23.36 -7.40
C THR A 47 0.73 23.75 -8.22
N GLY A 48 -0.44 23.81 -7.57
CA GLY A 48 -1.68 24.31 -8.16
C GLY A 48 -2.33 23.49 -9.26
N ILE A 49 -1.84 22.26 -9.55
CA ILE A 49 -2.36 21.44 -10.66
C ILE A 49 -2.45 19.97 -10.31
N VAL A 50 -3.48 19.31 -10.81
CA VAL A 50 -3.63 17.86 -10.90
C VAL A 50 -3.92 17.50 -12.34
N PHE A 51 -3.15 16.58 -12.91
CA PHE A 51 -3.39 16.01 -14.23
C PHE A 51 -3.73 14.54 -14.11
N VAL A 52 -4.89 14.13 -14.63
CA VAL A 52 -5.40 12.77 -14.64
C VAL A 52 -5.39 12.25 -16.06
N CYS A 53 -4.77 11.09 -16.28
CA CYS A 53 -4.68 10.47 -17.61
C CYS A 53 -4.86 8.94 -17.50
N GLY A 54 -5.06 8.32 -18.66
CA GLY A 54 -5.16 6.86 -18.75
C GLY A 54 -6.29 6.37 -19.64
N GLU A 55 -6.61 5.08 -19.49
CA GLU A 55 -7.61 4.40 -20.29
C GLU A 55 -8.78 3.94 -19.41
N ILE A 56 -10.00 4.38 -19.78
CA ILE A 56 -11.24 4.00 -19.11
C ILE A 56 -12.25 3.52 -20.16
N THR A 57 -12.72 2.29 -20.00
CA THR A 57 -13.85 1.74 -20.75
C THR A 57 -14.93 1.37 -19.75
N SER A 58 -16.02 2.13 -19.73
CA SER A 58 -17.13 1.97 -18.81
C SER A 58 -18.43 2.47 -19.45
N ASN A 59 -19.55 1.97 -18.94
CA ASN A 59 -20.91 2.49 -19.25
C ASN A 59 -21.25 3.74 -18.40
N TYR A 60 -20.37 4.12 -17.48
CA TYR A 60 -20.51 5.27 -16.61
C TYR A 60 -19.36 6.26 -16.85
N THR A 61 -19.66 7.54 -16.76
CA THR A 61 -18.67 8.63 -16.88
C THR A 61 -18.52 9.33 -15.53
N PRO A 62 -17.38 9.21 -14.84
CA PRO A 62 -17.14 9.82 -13.55
C PRO A 62 -16.99 11.34 -13.66
N ASN A 63 -17.41 12.09 -12.64
CA ASN A 63 -17.06 13.51 -12.50
C ASN A 63 -15.66 13.64 -11.88
N ILE A 64 -14.64 13.56 -12.74
CA ILE A 64 -13.23 13.56 -12.30
C ILE A 64 -12.86 14.83 -11.53
N ASP A 65 -13.33 16.00 -11.95
CA ASP A 65 -13.05 17.27 -11.24
C ASP A 65 -13.55 17.22 -9.80
N GLU A 66 -14.77 16.77 -9.58
CA GLU A 66 -15.36 16.66 -8.25
C GLU A 66 -14.65 15.62 -7.38
N ILE A 67 -14.32 14.45 -7.95
CA ILE A 67 -13.59 13.38 -7.23
C ILE A 67 -12.21 13.87 -6.77
N VAL A 68 -11.48 14.57 -7.64
CA VAL A 68 -10.17 15.14 -7.33
C VAL A 68 -10.27 16.13 -6.19
N ARG A 69 -11.19 17.11 -6.28
CA ARG A 69 -11.36 18.16 -5.27
C ARG A 69 -11.79 17.58 -3.92
N ASN A 70 -12.74 16.65 -3.91
CA ASN A 70 -13.17 15.99 -2.70
C ASN A 70 -12.03 15.20 -2.04
N THR A 71 -11.25 14.46 -2.81
CA THR A 71 -10.10 13.71 -2.30
C THR A 71 -9.03 14.64 -1.69
N VAL A 72 -8.68 15.71 -2.38
CA VAL A 72 -7.72 16.72 -1.89
C VAL A 72 -8.20 17.40 -0.62
N LYS A 73 -9.51 17.70 -0.53
CA LYS A 73 -10.15 18.30 0.66
C LYS A 73 -10.14 17.35 1.84
N GLU A 74 -10.49 16.08 1.66
CA GLU A 74 -10.50 15.05 2.70
C GLU A 74 -9.10 14.81 3.29
N ILE A 75 -8.05 14.89 2.47
CA ILE A 75 -6.66 14.81 2.90
C ILE A 75 -6.30 16.01 3.81
N GLY A 76 -6.93 17.17 3.60
CA GLY A 76 -6.74 18.37 4.41
C GLY A 76 -5.96 19.49 3.72
N TYR A 77 -5.88 19.48 2.39
CA TYR A 77 -5.42 20.60 1.59
C TYR A 77 -6.61 21.52 1.31
N ASP A 78 -6.97 22.31 2.32
CA ASP A 78 -8.17 23.13 2.39
C ASP A 78 -7.89 24.65 2.41
N ARG A 79 -6.62 25.07 2.19
CA ARG A 79 -6.22 26.48 2.31
C ARG A 79 -5.26 26.90 1.20
N GLY A 80 -5.59 27.96 0.50
CA GLY A 80 -4.80 28.51 -0.62
C GLY A 80 -3.34 28.83 -0.29
N LYS A 81 -3.01 29.15 0.98
CA LYS A 81 -1.62 29.38 1.41
C LYS A 81 -0.68 28.20 1.25
N TYR A 82 -1.22 26.97 1.13
CA TYR A 82 -0.41 25.77 0.86
C TYR A 82 0.13 25.75 -0.57
N GLY A 83 -0.38 26.63 -1.48
CA GLY A 83 -0.04 26.61 -2.91
C GLY A 83 -0.60 25.37 -3.65
N PHE A 84 -1.46 24.65 -2.97
CA PHE A 84 -2.20 23.50 -3.45
C PHE A 84 -3.39 23.27 -2.51
N ASP A 85 -4.60 23.41 -3.01
CA ASP A 85 -5.82 23.24 -2.23
C ASP A 85 -7.00 22.89 -3.12
N ALA A 86 -8.01 22.24 -2.52
CA ALA A 86 -9.15 21.66 -3.22
C ALA A 86 -9.97 22.68 -4.07
N GLU A 87 -10.02 23.94 -3.67
CA GLU A 87 -10.86 24.96 -4.35
C GLU A 87 -10.12 25.59 -5.54
N ASN A 88 -8.81 25.81 -5.43
CA ASN A 88 -8.04 26.62 -6.37
C ASN A 88 -7.16 25.81 -7.33
N ILE A 89 -7.01 24.48 -7.13
CA ILE A 89 -6.23 23.65 -8.07
C ILE A 89 -6.88 23.60 -9.45
N SER A 90 -6.04 23.58 -10.48
CA SER A 90 -6.44 23.27 -11.85
C SER A 90 -6.51 21.75 -12.03
N VAL A 91 -7.63 21.23 -12.53
CA VAL A 91 -7.79 19.81 -12.85
C VAL A 91 -7.78 19.67 -14.36
N MET A 92 -6.82 18.90 -14.87
CA MET A 92 -6.69 18.58 -16.30
C MET A 92 -6.88 17.09 -16.51
N THR A 93 -7.49 16.71 -17.62
CA THR A 93 -7.78 15.31 -17.92
C THR A 93 -7.40 14.95 -19.37
N SER A 94 -6.85 13.73 -19.54
CA SER A 94 -6.64 13.10 -20.84
C SER A 94 -7.00 11.61 -20.72
N ILE A 95 -8.26 11.29 -20.96
CA ILE A 95 -8.80 9.92 -20.81
C ILE A 95 -9.20 9.38 -22.18
N HIS A 96 -8.76 8.16 -22.47
CA HIS A 96 -9.04 7.44 -23.70
C HIS A 96 -9.75 6.11 -23.41
N LYS A 97 -10.32 5.48 -24.44
CA LYS A 97 -10.83 4.10 -24.34
C LYS A 97 -9.67 3.11 -24.44
N GLN A 98 -9.76 2.00 -23.71
CA GLN A 98 -8.78 0.90 -23.82
C GLN A 98 -8.68 0.39 -25.26
N SER A 99 -7.47 0.03 -25.68
CA SER A 99 -7.23 -0.56 -26.99
C SER A 99 -8.03 -1.87 -27.20
N PRO A 100 -8.75 -2.04 -28.33
CA PRO A 100 -9.46 -3.28 -28.65
C PRO A 100 -8.55 -4.52 -28.66
N ASN A 101 -7.29 -4.37 -29.02
CA ASN A 101 -6.33 -5.48 -29.07
C ASN A 101 -6.02 -6.06 -27.68
N ILE A 102 -5.95 -5.22 -26.65
CA ILE A 102 -5.76 -5.65 -25.24
C ILE A 102 -7.05 -6.33 -24.77
N ALA A 103 -8.21 -5.78 -25.09
CA ALA A 103 -9.50 -6.31 -24.68
C ALA A 103 -9.71 -7.76 -25.15
N MET A 104 -9.27 -8.12 -26.36
CA MET A 104 -9.43 -9.48 -26.89
C MET A 104 -8.79 -10.59 -26.03
N GLY A 105 -7.68 -10.33 -25.38
CA GLY A 105 -7.02 -11.29 -24.48
C GLY A 105 -7.73 -11.44 -23.15
N VAL A 106 -8.15 -10.31 -22.58
CA VAL A 106 -8.83 -10.23 -21.28
C VAL A 106 -10.25 -10.79 -21.33
N ASP A 107 -10.99 -10.52 -22.41
CA ASP A 107 -12.37 -10.98 -22.59
C ASP A 107 -12.48 -12.51 -22.72
N LYS A 108 -11.39 -13.19 -23.09
CA LYS A 108 -11.28 -14.65 -23.08
C LYS A 108 -10.84 -15.23 -21.73
N GLY A 109 -10.70 -14.41 -20.69
CA GLY A 109 -10.33 -14.82 -19.34
C GLY A 109 -8.82 -14.88 -19.07
N GLY A 110 -7.98 -14.48 -20.02
CA GLY A 110 -6.53 -14.40 -19.87
C GLY A 110 -6.07 -13.17 -19.11
N ALA A 111 -4.81 -13.17 -18.66
CA ALA A 111 -4.18 -12.01 -18.04
C ALA A 111 -4.07 -10.85 -19.05
N GLY A 112 -4.34 -9.63 -18.58
CA GLY A 112 -4.31 -8.41 -19.41
C GLY A 112 -2.90 -7.93 -19.76
N ASP A 113 -1.89 -8.46 -19.07
CA ASP A 113 -0.48 -8.13 -19.29
C ASP A 113 0.41 -9.29 -18.84
N GLN A 114 1.68 -9.24 -19.22
CA GLN A 114 2.72 -10.04 -18.61
C GLN A 114 3.18 -9.40 -17.29
N GLY A 115 3.76 -10.20 -16.39
CA GLY A 115 4.36 -9.63 -15.19
C GLY A 115 4.76 -10.68 -14.17
N ILE A 116 5.46 -10.21 -13.14
CA ILE A 116 5.81 -10.99 -11.94
C ILE A 116 5.21 -10.29 -10.72
N MET A 117 4.56 -11.06 -9.86
CA MET A 117 3.87 -10.55 -8.67
C MET A 117 4.35 -11.30 -7.45
N PHE A 118 4.53 -10.58 -6.34
CA PHE A 118 5.01 -11.15 -5.09
C PHE A 118 4.00 -10.99 -3.97
N GLY A 119 3.89 -12.04 -3.15
CA GLY A 119 3.23 -12.03 -1.87
C GLY A 119 4.20 -12.43 -0.78
N TYR A 120 4.02 -11.92 0.43
CA TYR A 120 4.89 -12.21 1.56
C TYR A 120 4.11 -12.23 2.87
N ALA A 121 4.57 -13.06 3.79
CA ALA A 121 4.14 -13.07 5.18
C ALA A 121 5.29 -13.51 6.10
N THR A 122 5.27 -13.03 7.32
CA THR A 122 6.22 -13.39 8.39
C THR A 122 5.51 -13.35 9.74
N ASN A 123 5.94 -14.18 10.69
CA ASN A 123 5.35 -14.23 12.03
C ASN A 123 5.88 -13.14 12.98
N GLU A 124 6.46 -12.06 12.45
CA GLU A 124 7.01 -10.96 13.26
C GLU A 124 5.94 -10.11 13.96
N THR A 125 4.75 -10.02 13.39
CA THR A 125 3.62 -9.25 13.94
C THR A 125 2.35 -10.07 13.90
N PRO A 126 1.32 -9.74 14.70
CA PRO A 126 0.02 -10.42 14.64
C PRO A 126 -0.62 -10.38 13.25
N GLU A 127 -0.40 -9.31 12.51
CA GLU A 127 -0.89 -9.13 11.14
C GLU A 127 -0.13 -9.99 10.12
N LEU A 128 0.89 -10.72 10.56
CA LEU A 128 1.80 -11.53 9.75
C LEU A 128 2.53 -10.68 8.69
N MET A 129 3.05 -9.55 9.12
CA MET A 129 3.79 -8.56 8.34
C MET A 129 5.17 -8.27 8.95
N PRO A 130 6.12 -7.75 8.18
CA PRO A 130 7.39 -7.27 8.71
C PRO A 130 7.20 -6.13 9.71
N LEU A 131 7.85 -6.21 10.86
CA LEU A 131 7.70 -5.23 11.94
C LEU A 131 8.07 -3.78 11.52
N PRO A 132 9.18 -3.52 10.79
CA PRO A 132 9.56 -2.15 10.46
C PRO A 132 8.51 -1.40 9.65
N ILE A 133 7.95 -2.04 8.60
CA ILE A 133 6.93 -1.39 7.76
C ILE A 133 5.61 -1.19 8.53
N MET A 134 5.22 -2.14 9.37
CA MET A 134 4.00 -2.00 10.18
C MET A 134 4.12 -0.85 11.17
N LEU A 135 5.24 -0.69 11.84
CA LEU A 135 5.47 0.45 12.73
C LEU A 135 5.53 1.77 11.95
N ALA A 136 6.19 1.80 10.79
CA ALA A 136 6.22 2.99 9.94
C ALA A 136 4.81 3.40 9.48
N HIS A 137 3.96 2.45 9.08
CA HIS A 137 2.56 2.72 8.74
C HIS A 137 1.74 3.23 9.93
N LYS A 138 1.84 2.57 11.08
CA LYS A 138 1.13 2.97 12.30
C LYS A 138 1.53 4.39 12.74
N LEU A 139 2.81 4.74 12.64
CA LEU A 139 3.29 6.11 12.93
C LEU A 139 2.75 7.14 11.94
N ALA A 140 2.77 6.83 10.63
CA ALA A 140 2.24 7.73 9.60
C ALA A 140 0.71 7.93 9.75
N TYR A 141 -0.02 6.86 10.05
CA TYR A 141 -1.45 6.91 10.32
C TYR A 141 -1.75 7.76 11.56
N ARG A 142 -1.07 7.50 12.69
CA ARG A 142 -1.26 8.26 13.93
C ARG A 142 -0.93 9.75 13.75
N LEU A 143 0.10 10.07 12.96
CA LEU A 143 0.45 11.43 12.61
C LEU A 143 -0.70 12.16 11.88
N ALA A 144 -1.35 11.49 10.93
CA ALA A 144 -2.51 12.03 10.24
C ALA A 144 -3.74 12.15 11.17
N GLU A 145 -3.95 11.17 12.04
CA GLU A 145 -5.04 11.15 13.01
C GLU A 145 -4.96 12.34 13.98
N VAL A 146 -3.82 12.56 14.66
CA VAL A 146 -3.66 13.69 15.59
C VAL A 146 -3.80 15.07 14.92
N ARG A 147 -3.50 15.16 13.63
CA ARG A 147 -3.75 16.34 12.81
C ARG A 147 -5.24 16.53 12.53
N LYS A 148 -5.93 15.49 12.02
CA LYS A 148 -7.36 15.54 11.64
C LYS A 148 -8.26 15.77 12.84
N GLU A 149 -7.96 15.14 13.97
CA GLU A 149 -8.67 15.33 15.23
C GLU A 149 -8.32 16.64 15.95
N LYS A 150 -7.44 17.46 15.36
CA LYS A 150 -6.97 18.75 15.91
C LYS A 150 -6.29 18.64 17.29
N ILE A 151 -5.76 17.47 17.65
CA ILE A 151 -4.91 17.30 18.83
C ILE A 151 -3.64 18.13 18.64
N LEU A 152 -3.05 18.09 17.45
CA LEU A 152 -1.91 18.91 17.04
C LEU A 152 -2.30 19.80 15.83
N PRO A 153 -3.04 20.91 16.05
CA PRO A 153 -3.66 21.70 14.98
C PRO A 153 -2.67 22.45 14.09
N TYR A 154 -1.40 22.53 14.50
CA TYR A 154 -0.33 23.13 13.71
C TYR A 154 0.28 22.18 12.67
N LEU A 155 -0.01 20.89 12.73
CA LEU A 155 0.44 19.93 11.72
C LEU A 155 -0.24 20.18 10.37
N ARG A 156 0.45 19.77 9.31
CA ARG A 156 0.00 19.87 7.92
C ARG A 156 -0.01 18.47 7.30
N PRO A 157 -0.65 18.29 6.11
CA PRO A 157 -0.92 16.95 5.60
C PRO A 157 0.31 16.11 5.25
N ASP A 158 1.41 16.71 4.81
CA ASP A 158 2.61 15.98 4.36
C ASP A 158 3.47 15.50 5.53
N GLY A 159 3.93 14.26 5.43
CA GLY A 159 4.81 13.67 6.44
C GLY A 159 5.38 12.33 6.01
N LYS A 160 6.51 11.98 6.62
CA LYS A 160 7.23 10.73 6.37
C LYS A 160 7.65 10.11 7.70
N THR A 161 7.68 8.79 7.73
CA THR A 161 8.15 8.00 8.88
C THR A 161 9.12 6.93 8.42
N GLN A 162 10.08 6.60 9.26
CA GLN A 162 11.05 5.54 8.99
C GLN A 162 11.39 4.85 10.31
N VAL A 163 11.43 3.53 10.30
CA VAL A 163 11.74 2.71 11.47
C VAL A 163 12.86 1.74 11.13
N THR A 164 13.90 1.75 11.94
CA THR A 164 15.03 0.81 11.88
C THR A 164 14.93 -0.13 13.06
N ILE A 165 14.88 -1.42 12.78
CA ILE A 165 14.84 -2.52 13.76
C ILE A 165 16.17 -3.26 13.75
N GLU A 166 16.69 -3.56 14.93
CA GLU A 166 17.78 -4.51 15.10
C GLU A 166 17.22 -5.92 15.19
N TYR A 167 17.80 -6.81 14.39
CA TYR A 167 17.47 -8.24 14.33
C TYR A 167 18.63 -9.08 14.86
N ASP A 168 18.31 -10.18 15.54
CA ASP A 168 19.25 -11.27 15.82
C ASP A 168 18.64 -12.59 15.31
N ASP A 169 19.36 -13.27 14.43
CA ASP A 169 18.90 -14.51 13.76
C ASP A 169 17.47 -14.40 13.20
N ASN A 170 17.23 -13.32 12.46
CA ASN A 170 15.95 -12.94 11.83
C ASN A 170 14.78 -12.68 12.81
N LYS A 171 15.06 -12.50 14.09
CA LYS A 171 14.05 -12.07 15.08
C LYS A 171 14.27 -10.60 15.42
N PRO A 172 13.24 -9.77 15.40
CA PRO A 172 13.35 -8.38 15.83
C PRO A 172 13.61 -8.34 17.33
N ILE A 173 14.64 -7.59 17.77
CA ILE A 173 15.03 -7.54 19.19
C ILE A 173 14.90 -6.14 19.81
N ARG A 174 15.05 -5.08 19.04
CA ARG A 174 14.86 -3.69 19.51
C ARG A 174 14.66 -2.71 18.37
N ILE A 175 14.11 -1.57 18.70
CA ILE A 175 14.04 -0.41 17.80
C ILE A 175 15.36 0.36 17.94
N ASP A 176 16.11 0.45 16.83
CA ASP A 176 17.35 1.23 16.82
C ASP A 176 17.10 2.72 16.58
N THR A 177 16.32 3.03 15.53
CA THR A 177 16.08 4.42 15.15
C THR A 177 14.63 4.61 14.67
N VAL A 178 13.99 5.69 15.12
CA VAL A 178 12.72 6.17 14.61
C VAL A 178 12.91 7.58 14.06
N LEU A 179 12.63 7.76 12.76
CA LEU A 179 12.65 9.07 12.11
C LEU A 179 11.24 9.47 11.71
N LEU A 180 10.86 10.71 11.99
CA LEU A 180 9.61 11.31 11.58
C LEU A 180 9.85 12.73 11.07
N SER A 181 9.40 13.00 9.85
CA SER A 181 9.35 14.34 9.27
C SER A 181 7.89 14.72 9.04
N THR A 182 7.48 15.86 9.55
CA THR A 182 6.11 16.34 9.42
C THR A 182 6.05 17.80 9.03
N GLN A 183 5.21 18.10 8.06
CA GLN A 183 4.89 19.47 7.68
C GLN A 183 4.12 20.16 8.81
N HIS A 184 4.44 21.45 9.07
CA HIS A 184 3.88 22.20 10.19
C HIS A 184 3.69 23.68 9.89
N ALA A 185 2.96 24.39 10.76
CA ALA A 185 2.85 25.83 10.69
C ALA A 185 4.18 26.51 11.08
N GLU A 186 4.50 27.62 10.43
CA GLU A 186 5.71 28.39 10.69
C GLU A 186 5.82 28.91 12.16
N SER A 187 4.67 29.14 12.80
CA SER A 187 4.58 29.69 14.13
C SER A 187 4.95 28.76 15.27
N VAL A 188 5.19 27.44 15.00
CA VAL A 188 5.52 26.46 16.04
C VAL A 188 7.02 26.19 16.09
N SER A 189 7.58 26.12 17.29
CA SER A 189 9.00 25.82 17.47
C SER A 189 9.31 24.34 17.28
N GLN A 190 10.52 24.03 16.82
CA GLN A 190 10.99 22.64 16.67
C GLN A 190 10.99 21.88 18.00
N ALA A 191 11.35 22.55 19.09
CA ALA A 191 11.31 21.92 20.43
C ALA A 191 9.88 21.49 20.82
N ARG A 192 8.88 22.33 20.52
CA ARG A 192 7.48 21.98 20.76
C ARG A 192 7.04 20.80 19.91
N ILE A 193 7.38 20.79 18.61
CA ILE A 193 7.06 19.68 17.72
C ILE A 193 7.67 18.38 18.25
N ALA A 194 8.94 18.40 18.67
CA ALA A 194 9.62 17.21 19.17
C ALA A 194 8.93 16.62 20.42
N LEU A 195 8.55 17.47 21.37
CA LEU A 195 7.84 17.04 22.59
C LEU A 195 6.44 16.46 22.26
N ASP A 196 5.70 17.13 21.39
CA ASP A 196 4.34 16.71 21.04
C ASP A 196 4.34 15.42 20.20
N ILE A 197 5.25 15.28 19.23
CA ILE A 197 5.38 14.06 18.43
C ILE A 197 5.78 12.88 19.32
N LYS A 198 6.73 13.09 20.25
CA LYS A 198 7.08 12.04 21.21
C LYS A 198 5.85 11.57 21.98
N LYS A 199 5.12 12.51 22.59
CA LYS A 199 3.98 12.22 23.46
C LYS A 199 2.78 11.63 22.73
N PHE A 200 2.36 12.23 21.61
CA PHE A 200 1.08 11.92 20.97
C PHE A 200 1.21 10.95 19.79
N VAL A 201 2.44 10.67 19.33
CA VAL A 201 2.67 9.75 18.21
C VAL A 201 3.56 8.59 18.62
N PHE A 202 4.78 8.83 19.11
CA PHE A 202 5.72 7.74 19.45
C PHE A 202 5.28 6.93 20.66
N ASP A 203 4.94 7.57 21.75
CA ASP A 203 4.56 6.90 23.00
C ASP A 203 3.24 6.12 22.88
N GLU A 204 2.39 6.47 21.89
CA GLU A 204 1.12 5.80 21.59
C GLU A 204 1.25 4.61 20.64
N VAL A 205 2.28 4.60 19.78
CA VAL A 205 2.40 3.62 18.69
C VAL A 205 3.50 2.59 18.94
N LEU A 206 4.63 3.03 19.51
CA LEU A 206 5.81 2.18 19.60
C LEU A 206 5.71 1.21 20.79
N PRO A 207 6.00 -0.09 20.59
CA PRO A 207 6.04 -1.08 21.66
C PRO A 207 7.18 -0.77 22.63
N LYS A 208 6.83 -0.54 23.90
CA LYS A 208 7.78 -0.09 24.95
C LYS A 208 8.88 -1.11 25.22
N GLU A 209 8.57 -2.39 25.06
CA GLU A 209 9.48 -3.51 25.24
C GLU A 209 10.62 -3.57 24.20
N LEU A 210 10.45 -2.87 23.07
CA LEU A 210 11.47 -2.78 22.02
C LEU A 210 12.29 -1.48 22.08
N ILE A 211 12.01 -0.60 23.05
CA ILE A 211 12.70 0.68 23.21
C ILE A 211 13.69 0.56 24.39
N ASP A 212 14.91 1.01 24.18
CA ASP A 212 15.95 1.10 25.21
C ASP A 212 16.64 2.48 25.22
N GLU A 213 17.65 2.64 26.08
CA GLU A 213 18.42 3.89 26.20
C GLU A 213 19.22 4.26 24.96
N ASN A 214 19.45 3.30 24.06
CA ASN A 214 20.19 3.49 22.82
C ASN A 214 19.27 3.79 21.62
N THR A 215 17.94 3.72 21.82
CA THR A 215 16.95 4.03 20.75
C THR A 215 17.02 5.52 20.38
N LYS A 216 17.22 5.78 19.10
CA LYS A 216 17.35 7.15 18.56
C LYS A 216 16.01 7.64 18.04
N PHE A 217 15.60 8.84 18.46
CA PHE A 217 14.42 9.54 17.96
C PHE A 217 14.85 10.79 17.19
N ILE A 218 14.53 10.82 15.89
CA ILE A 218 14.89 11.91 14.98
C ILE A 218 13.59 12.55 14.46
N ILE A 219 13.39 13.84 14.75
CA ILE A 219 12.17 14.57 14.36
C ILE A 219 12.58 15.82 13.59
N ASN A 220 12.08 15.99 12.37
CA ASN A 220 12.40 17.12 11.48
C ASN A 220 13.89 17.48 11.47
N PRO A 221 14.80 16.58 11.06
CA PRO A 221 16.26 16.82 11.19
C PRO A 221 16.78 18.04 10.44
N THR A 222 16.04 18.54 9.46
CA THR A 222 16.36 19.77 8.71
C THR A 222 15.93 21.05 9.48
N GLY A 223 15.25 20.91 10.62
CA GLY A 223 14.82 22.02 11.48
C GLY A 223 13.46 22.63 11.10
N MET A 224 13.12 22.78 9.85
CA MET A 224 11.83 23.34 9.39
C MET A 224 11.27 22.54 8.23
N PHE A 225 9.94 22.29 8.28
CA PHE A 225 9.19 21.66 7.20
C PHE A 225 7.84 22.40 7.03
N VAL A 226 7.91 23.65 6.60
CA VAL A 226 6.72 24.52 6.39
C VAL A 226 6.19 24.35 4.96
N VAL A 227 7.07 24.30 3.96
CA VAL A 227 6.71 24.02 2.57
C VAL A 227 6.73 22.51 2.35
N GLY A 228 5.61 21.94 1.98
CA GLY A 228 5.42 20.51 1.72
C GLY A 228 4.24 20.27 0.79
N GLY A 229 3.88 18.99 0.61
CA GLY A 229 2.88 18.59 -0.35
C GLY A 229 3.28 18.93 -1.79
N PRO A 230 2.33 19.02 -2.74
CA PRO A 230 2.62 19.27 -4.16
C PRO A 230 3.33 20.60 -4.46
N LYS A 231 3.32 21.53 -3.51
CA LYS A 231 4.14 22.77 -3.61
C LYS A 231 5.63 22.49 -3.39
N GLY A 232 5.95 21.54 -2.55
CA GLY A 232 7.33 21.20 -2.20
C GLY A 232 7.98 20.18 -3.16
N ASP A 233 7.18 19.23 -3.63
CA ASP A 233 7.60 18.14 -4.51
C ASP A 233 6.45 17.66 -5.38
N SER A 234 6.72 17.19 -6.58
CA SER A 234 5.72 16.63 -7.47
C SER A 234 5.35 15.20 -7.08
N GLY A 235 4.07 14.83 -7.29
CA GLY A 235 3.56 13.49 -7.08
C GLY A 235 3.20 12.78 -8.38
N LEU A 236 3.25 11.44 -8.34
CA LEU A 236 2.83 10.58 -9.43
C LEU A 236 2.26 9.27 -8.87
N THR A 237 1.18 8.78 -9.47
CA THR A 237 0.60 7.48 -9.14
C THR A 237 1.63 6.35 -9.25
N GLY A 238 1.69 5.48 -8.24
CA GLY A 238 2.54 4.29 -8.27
C GLY A 238 4.02 4.50 -8.01
N ARG A 239 4.43 5.63 -7.39
CA ARG A 239 5.83 5.89 -7.00
C ARG A 239 6.18 5.46 -5.58
N LYS A 240 5.26 4.85 -4.84
CA LYS A 240 5.48 4.38 -3.46
C LYS A 240 5.19 2.88 -3.34
N ILE A 241 5.61 2.09 -4.36
CA ILE A 241 5.29 0.66 -4.47
C ILE A 241 5.87 -0.19 -3.33
N ILE A 242 6.99 0.21 -2.76
CA ILE A 242 7.62 -0.50 -1.63
C ILE A 242 6.91 -0.14 -0.31
N VAL A 243 6.50 1.12 -0.13
CA VAL A 243 5.63 1.54 0.98
C VAL A 243 4.27 0.83 0.91
N ASP A 244 3.75 0.63 -0.29
CA ASP A 244 2.48 -0.06 -0.54
C ASP A 244 2.48 -1.53 -0.15
N THR A 245 3.66 -2.17 -0.12
CA THR A 245 3.81 -3.61 0.04
C THR A 245 4.51 -3.98 1.34
N TYR A 246 5.78 -4.35 1.31
CA TYR A 246 6.45 -4.99 2.46
C TYR A 246 7.66 -4.21 2.99
N GLY A 247 7.82 -2.93 2.57
CA GLY A 247 8.90 -2.07 3.07
C GLY A 247 10.31 -2.56 2.76
N GLY A 248 10.48 -3.35 1.70
CA GLY A 248 11.77 -3.92 1.30
C GLY A 248 12.07 -5.31 1.85
N ALA A 249 11.22 -5.86 2.74
CA ALA A 249 11.43 -7.20 3.31
C ALA A 249 11.18 -8.34 2.30
N ALA A 250 10.41 -8.08 1.23
CA ALA A 250 10.15 -8.99 0.14
C ALA A 250 10.54 -8.38 -1.20
N ARG A 251 10.68 -9.24 -2.21
CA ARG A 251 10.86 -8.81 -3.60
C ARG A 251 9.62 -8.08 -4.10
N HIS A 252 9.78 -7.31 -5.18
CA HIS A 252 8.69 -6.63 -5.86
C HIS A 252 8.81 -6.79 -7.37
N GLY A 253 7.68 -6.99 -8.06
CA GLY A 253 7.66 -7.18 -9.52
C GLY A 253 7.72 -5.87 -10.33
N GLY A 254 7.60 -4.71 -9.67
CA GLY A 254 7.65 -3.39 -10.29
C GLY A 254 6.28 -2.83 -10.70
N GLY A 255 5.22 -3.65 -10.77
CA GLY A 255 3.87 -3.20 -11.12
C GLY A 255 3.21 -2.38 -10.01
N ALA A 256 2.76 -1.16 -10.32
CA ALA A 256 1.96 -0.35 -9.40
C ALA A 256 0.50 -0.86 -9.37
N PHE A 257 -0.16 -0.70 -8.23
CA PHE A 257 -1.55 -1.17 -8.03
C PHE A 257 -2.60 -0.12 -8.39
N ARG A 258 -2.27 1.15 -8.12
CA ARG A 258 -3.21 2.27 -8.08
C ARG A 258 -3.87 2.54 -9.42
N GLY A 259 -5.17 2.89 -9.37
CA GLY A 259 -5.95 3.23 -10.56
C GLY A 259 -6.22 2.06 -11.50
N LYS A 260 -5.82 0.84 -11.13
CA LYS A 260 -6.02 -0.38 -11.92
C LYS A 260 -7.20 -1.19 -11.41
N ASP A 261 -8.15 -1.52 -12.28
CA ASP A 261 -9.23 -2.46 -11.97
C ASP A 261 -8.69 -3.90 -11.78
N PRO A 262 -9.46 -4.80 -11.12
CA PRO A 262 -8.94 -6.12 -10.75
C PRO A 262 -8.63 -7.07 -11.91
N SER A 263 -8.94 -6.73 -13.16
CA SER A 263 -8.48 -7.50 -14.31
C SER A 263 -6.98 -7.38 -14.56
N LYS A 264 -6.35 -6.35 -13.99
CA LYS A 264 -4.90 -6.14 -14.03
C LYS A 264 -4.24 -7.02 -12.98
N VAL A 265 -3.51 -8.03 -13.42
CA VAL A 265 -2.81 -9.00 -12.55
C VAL A 265 -1.73 -8.36 -11.68
N ASP A 266 -1.14 -7.24 -12.09
CA ASP A 266 -0.24 -6.43 -11.25
C ASP A 266 -0.83 -6.17 -9.86
N ARG A 267 -2.12 -5.91 -9.80
CA ARG A 267 -2.85 -5.67 -8.54
C ARG A 267 -3.44 -6.96 -7.98
N SER A 268 -4.30 -7.62 -8.71
CA SER A 268 -5.10 -8.75 -8.23
C SER A 268 -4.24 -9.96 -7.85
N ALA A 269 -3.22 -10.28 -8.64
CA ALA A 269 -2.35 -11.41 -8.35
C ALA A 269 -1.38 -11.12 -7.19
N CYS A 270 -0.98 -9.87 -6.93
CA CYS A 270 -0.27 -9.52 -5.71
C CYS A 270 -1.14 -9.74 -4.46
N TYR A 271 -2.44 -9.42 -4.54
CA TYR A 271 -3.39 -9.70 -3.46
C TYR A 271 -3.56 -11.21 -3.23
N ALA A 272 -3.69 -12.00 -4.31
CA ALA A 272 -3.76 -13.46 -4.22
C ALA A 272 -2.47 -14.06 -3.65
N ALA A 273 -1.31 -13.58 -4.06
CA ALA A 273 -0.02 -14.02 -3.53
C ALA A 273 0.12 -13.70 -2.02
N ARG A 274 -0.31 -12.51 -1.58
CA ARG A 274 -0.38 -12.16 -0.14
C ARG A 274 -1.34 -13.08 0.62
N TYR A 275 -2.53 -13.28 0.09
CA TYR A 275 -3.54 -14.15 0.69
C TYR A 275 -3.00 -15.55 0.95
N ILE A 276 -2.34 -16.15 -0.03
CA ILE A 276 -1.77 -17.49 0.10
C ILE A 276 -0.58 -17.48 1.07
N ALA A 277 0.36 -16.54 0.95
CA ALA A 277 1.52 -16.46 1.83
C ALA A 277 1.11 -16.28 3.30
N LYS A 278 0.10 -15.44 3.58
CA LYS A 278 -0.45 -15.23 4.92
C LYS A 278 -1.04 -16.51 5.49
N ASN A 279 -1.80 -17.26 4.72
CA ASN A 279 -2.40 -18.53 5.16
C ASN A 279 -1.35 -19.63 5.40
N ILE A 280 -0.26 -19.69 4.63
CA ILE A 280 0.84 -20.63 4.84
C ILE A 280 1.52 -20.38 6.20
N VAL A 281 1.83 -19.11 6.51
CA VAL A 281 2.45 -18.73 7.78
C VAL A 281 1.47 -18.94 8.94
N ALA A 282 0.21 -18.56 8.78
CA ALA A 282 -0.84 -18.79 9.78
C ALA A 282 -1.07 -20.29 10.08
N ALA A 283 -0.97 -21.15 9.06
CA ALA A 283 -1.01 -22.61 9.20
C ALA A 283 0.27 -23.20 9.84
N LYS A 284 1.25 -22.36 10.17
CA LYS A 284 2.53 -22.74 10.79
C LYS A 284 3.38 -23.69 9.95
N LEU A 285 3.21 -23.67 8.64
CA LEU A 285 4.07 -24.42 7.72
C LEU A 285 5.47 -23.83 7.60
N ALA A 286 5.59 -22.51 7.80
CA ALA A 286 6.85 -21.77 7.84
C ALA A 286 6.68 -20.52 8.70
N ASP A 287 7.78 -19.95 9.21
CA ASP A 287 7.79 -18.67 9.91
C ASP A 287 7.78 -17.49 8.93
N ARG A 288 8.29 -17.70 7.71
CA ARG A 288 8.34 -16.73 6.62
C ARG A 288 7.99 -17.40 5.31
N CYS A 289 7.23 -16.72 4.47
CA CYS A 289 6.86 -17.23 3.16
C CYS A 289 6.80 -16.11 2.14
N GLU A 290 7.53 -16.24 1.04
CA GLU A 290 7.43 -15.41 -0.15
C GLU A 290 6.90 -16.26 -1.31
N ILE A 291 5.92 -15.73 -2.03
CA ILE A 291 5.34 -16.35 -3.22
C ILE A 291 5.58 -15.44 -4.41
N GLN A 292 6.09 -16.01 -5.51
CA GLN A 292 6.10 -15.36 -6.80
C GLN A 292 5.10 -16.03 -7.73
N LEU A 293 4.26 -15.21 -8.36
CA LEU A 293 3.41 -15.59 -9.48
C LEU A 293 3.90 -14.87 -10.73
N SER A 294 3.88 -15.53 -11.89
CA SER A 294 4.14 -14.87 -13.16
C SER A 294 3.04 -15.17 -14.17
N TYR A 295 2.69 -14.18 -14.98
CA TYR A 295 1.67 -14.28 -16.01
C TYR A 295 2.22 -13.87 -17.38
N ALA A 296 1.63 -14.44 -18.43
CA ALA A 296 1.82 -14.00 -19.80
C ALA A 296 0.52 -13.39 -20.31
N ILE A 297 0.60 -12.36 -21.14
CA ILE A 297 -0.57 -11.72 -21.72
C ILE A 297 -1.45 -12.73 -22.47
N GLY A 298 -2.76 -12.69 -22.22
CA GLY A 298 -3.74 -13.57 -22.87
C GLY A 298 -3.78 -15.01 -22.32
N VAL A 299 -2.91 -15.37 -21.37
CA VAL A 299 -2.92 -16.69 -20.72
C VAL A 299 -3.64 -16.62 -19.38
N ASP A 300 -4.52 -17.58 -19.12
CA ASP A 300 -5.37 -17.58 -17.91
C ASP A 300 -4.69 -18.15 -16.66
N LYS A 301 -3.71 -19.04 -16.83
CA LYS A 301 -2.98 -19.64 -15.71
C LYS A 301 -1.63 -18.98 -15.53
N PRO A 302 -1.09 -18.92 -14.28
CA PRO A 302 0.26 -18.46 -14.09
C PRO A 302 1.26 -19.35 -14.83
N VAL A 303 2.24 -18.73 -15.46
CA VAL A 303 3.35 -19.42 -16.15
C VAL A 303 4.25 -20.13 -15.15
N SER A 304 4.41 -19.52 -13.96
CA SER A 304 5.17 -20.13 -12.86
C SER A 304 4.60 -19.74 -11.50
N ILE A 305 4.78 -20.66 -10.54
CA ILE A 305 4.53 -20.44 -9.10
C ILE A 305 5.83 -20.84 -8.40
N TYR A 306 6.41 -19.90 -7.66
CA TYR A 306 7.60 -20.13 -6.85
C TYR A 306 7.31 -19.79 -5.40
N VAL A 307 7.75 -20.64 -4.48
CA VAL A 307 7.63 -20.45 -3.03
C VAL A 307 9.03 -20.46 -2.43
N ASN A 308 9.30 -19.53 -1.53
CA ASN A 308 10.51 -19.48 -0.73
C ASN A 308 10.12 -19.30 0.74
N THR A 309 10.48 -20.24 1.56
CA THR A 309 10.21 -20.24 3.00
C THR A 309 11.43 -19.82 3.83
N PHE A 310 12.50 -19.38 3.18
CA PHE A 310 13.75 -18.93 3.84
C PHE A 310 14.32 -19.94 4.83
N ASN A 311 14.22 -21.23 4.50
CA ASN A 311 14.64 -22.37 5.35
C ASN A 311 13.90 -22.42 6.72
N THR A 312 12.69 -21.88 6.81
CA THR A 312 11.85 -21.94 8.04
C THR A 312 10.70 -22.94 7.91
N ASN A 313 10.64 -23.66 6.80
CA ASN A 313 9.57 -24.62 6.49
C ASN A 313 9.62 -25.88 7.35
N LYS A 314 8.45 -26.43 7.65
CA LYS A 314 8.25 -27.73 8.32
C LYS A 314 7.94 -28.86 7.33
N VAL A 315 7.53 -28.50 6.12
CA VAL A 315 7.27 -29.41 5.00
C VAL A 315 7.99 -28.88 3.76
N SER A 316 8.20 -29.70 2.73
CA SER A 316 8.94 -29.25 1.55
C SER A 316 8.18 -28.14 0.80
N GLU A 317 8.92 -27.24 0.17
CA GLU A 317 8.33 -26.18 -0.67
C GLU A 317 7.56 -26.77 -1.86
N GLU A 318 8.00 -27.91 -2.39
CA GLU A 318 7.30 -28.66 -3.43
C GLU A 318 5.91 -29.09 -2.98
N SER A 319 5.78 -29.62 -1.75
CA SER A 319 4.47 -30.00 -1.19
C SER A 319 3.53 -28.80 -1.03
N ILE A 320 4.08 -27.65 -0.64
CA ILE A 320 3.33 -26.39 -0.56
C ILE A 320 2.86 -25.96 -1.95
N ILE A 321 3.75 -25.98 -2.97
CA ILE A 321 3.41 -25.63 -4.35
C ILE A 321 2.33 -26.55 -4.91
N GLU A 322 2.40 -27.86 -4.67
CA GLU A 322 1.38 -28.82 -5.11
C GLU A 322 0.02 -28.54 -4.44
N CYS A 323 0.03 -28.22 -3.14
CA CYS A 323 -1.17 -27.83 -2.42
C CYS A 323 -1.79 -26.55 -3.00
N ILE A 324 -0.97 -25.53 -3.32
CA ILE A 324 -1.42 -24.31 -3.98
C ILE A 324 -2.07 -24.66 -5.32
N LYS A 325 -1.40 -25.39 -6.20
CA LYS A 325 -1.90 -25.79 -7.53
C LYS A 325 -3.22 -26.53 -7.48
N LYS A 326 -3.41 -27.37 -6.44
CA LYS A 326 -4.62 -28.16 -6.25
C LYS A 326 -5.82 -27.33 -5.79
N ASN A 327 -5.60 -26.34 -4.92
CA ASN A 327 -6.68 -25.63 -4.23
C ASN A 327 -6.87 -24.18 -4.71
N CYS A 328 -5.88 -23.60 -5.38
CA CYS A 328 -5.88 -22.21 -5.85
C CYS A 328 -5.59 -22.17 -7.36
N PRO A 329 -6.59 -22.16 -8.23
CA PRO A 329 -6.41 -22.15 -9.69
C PRO A 329 -5.61 -20.96 -10.20
N LEU A 330 -5.65 -19.82 -9.48
CA LEU A 330 -4.91 -18.59 -9.76
C LEU A 330 -5.15 -18.00 -11.15
N THR A 331 -6.29 -18.34 -11.78
CA THR A 331 -6.74 -17.60 -12.97
C THR A 331 -7.21 -16.20 -12.55
N PRO A 332 -7.12 -15.17 -13.40
CA PRO A 332 -7.63 -13.83 -13.10
C PRO A 332 -9.07 -13.86 -12.59
N LYS A 333 -9.92 -14.66 -13.22
CA LYS A 333 -11.31 -14.86 -12.81
C LYS A 333 -11.40 -15.43 -11.38
N TRP A 334 -10.66 -16.49 -11.09
CA TRP A 334 -10.67 -17.10 -9.75
C TRP A 334 -10.24 -16.10 -8.67
N ILE A 335 -9.18 -15.32 -8.93
CA ILE A 335 -8.69 -14.32 -8.00
C ILE A 335 -9.77 -13.28 -7.72
N ILE A 336 -10.38 -12.73 -8.79
CA ILE A 336 -11.41 -11.70 -8.70
C ILE A 336 -12.62 -12.21 -7.90
N ASP A 337 -13.08 -13.42 -8.18
CA ASP A 337 -14.25 -14.00 -7.56
C ASP A 337 -13.98 -14.40 -6.09
N THR A 338 -12.83 -15.06 -5.82
CA THR A 338 -12.46 -15.50 -4.47
C THR A 338 -12.23 -14.34 -3.52
N LEU A 339 -11.58 -13.28 -4.00
CA LEU A 339 -11.30 -12.10 -3.19
C LEU A 339 -12.36 -11.00 -3.34
N ASP A 340 -13.44 -11.24 -4.10
CA ASP A 340 -14.55 -10.31 -4.33
C ASP A 340 -14.07 -8.88 -4.67
N LEU A 341 -13.22 -8.80 -5.71
CA LEU A 341 -12.48 -7.57 -6.06
C LEU A 341 -13.27 -6.57 -6.92
N LYS A 342 -14.52 -6.87 -7.31
CA LYS A 342 -15.35 -5.93 -8.11
C LYS A 342 -16.13 -4.92 -7.25
N ARG A 343 -15.71 -4.71 -6.01
CA ARG A 343 -16.29 -3.73 -5.08
C ARG A 343 -15.50 -2.43 -5.08
N PRO A 344 -16.11 -1.29 -4.71
CA PRO A 344 -15.41 -0.02 -4.52
C PRO A 344 -14.66 0.00 -3.18
N ILE A 345 -13.50 -0.64 -3.13
CA ILE A 345 -12.70 -0.85 -1.91
C ILE A 345 -11.30 -0.25 -1.99
N TYR A 346 -10.95 0.34 -3.13
CA TYR A 346 -9.57 0.62 -3.51
C TYR A 346 -9.04 1.91 -2.92
N LYS A 347 -9.83 2.98 -2.80
CA LYS A 347 -9.42 4.23 -2.15
C LYS A 347 -8.88 3.99 -0.74
N LYS A 348 -9.48 3.05 0.02
CA LYS A 348 -9.00 2.67 1.36
C LYS A 348 -7.60 2.07 1.37
N THR A 349 -7.15 1.47 0.27
CA THR A 349 -5.81 0.91 0.16
C THR A 349 -4.75 1.98 -0.13
N ALA A 350 -5.16 3.16 -0.60
CA ALA A 350 -4.29 4.15 -1.22
C ALA A 350 -3.30 4.86 -0.28
N ALA A 351 -3.43 4.69 1.03
CA ALA A 351 -2.46 5.14 2.02
C ALA A 351 -2.28 4.07 3.10
N TYR A 352 -1.11 4.07 3.76
CA TYR A 352 -0.79 3.19 4.90
C TYR A 352 -0.70 1.69 4.56
N GLY A 353 -0.33 1.35 3.32
CA GLY A 353 -0.10 -0.02 2.85
C GLY A 353 -1.37 -0.78 2.45
N HIS A 354 -1.18 -1.75 1.54
CA HIS A 354 -2.24 -2.65 1.09
C HIS A 354 -2.40 -3.86 1.99
N PHE A 355 -1.36 -4.23 2.73
CA PHE A 355 -1.26 -5.48 3.48
C PHE A 355 -1.13 -5.22 4.99
N GLY A 356 -1.58 -6.19 5.79
CA GLY A 356 -1.52 -6.13 7.24
C GLY A 356 -2.59 -5.24 7.88
N ARG A 357 -3.67 -4.92 7.19
CA ARG A 357 -4.84 -4.24 7.74
C ARG A 357 -6.06 -5.16 7.65
N GLU A 358 -6.52 -5.63 8.80
CA GLU A 358 -7.62 -6.60 8.92
C GLU A 358 -8.99 -5.90 8.87
N LEU A 359 -9.28 -5.27 7.72
CA LEU A 359 -10.56 -4.68 7.41
C LEU A 359 -11.42 -5.68 6.64
N ASP A 360 -12.73 -5.66 6.86
CA ASP A 360 -13.69 -6.57 6.19
C ASP A 360 -13.60 -6.49 4.66
N GLU A 361 -13.26 -5.32 4.14
CA GLU A 361 -13.11 -5.11 2.71
C GLU A 361 -11.82 -5.74 2.14
N PHE A 362 -10.80 -5.96 2.96
CA PHE A 362 -9.50 -6.47 2.54
C PHE A 362 -9.47 -8.00 2.59
N SER A 363 -10.22 -8.61 1.69
CA SER A 363 -10.44 -10.06 1.61
C SER A 363 -9.16 -10.89 1.47
N TRP A 364 -8.07 -10.30 0.97
CA TRP A 364 -6.75 -10.93 0.89
C TRP A 364 -6.03 -11.09 2.24
N GLU A 365 -6.59 -10.55 3.31
CA GLU A 365 -6.11 -10.77 4.68
C GLU A 365 -6.85 -11.91 5.41
N LYS A 366 -7.85 -12.57 4.79
CA LYS A 366 -8.59 -13.69 5.36
C LYS A 366 -7.72 -14.93 5.56
N LEU A 367 -8.08 -15.75 6.58
CA LEU A 367 -7.35 -16.95 6.99
C LEU A 367 -8.13 -18.26 6.69
N ASP A 368 -8.97 -18.26 5.68
CA ASP A 368 -9.87 -19.37 5.34
C ASP A 368 -9.20 -20.52 4.56
N LEU A 369 -7.92 -20.38 4.15
CA LEU A 369 -7.12 -21.49 3.62
C LEU A 369 -6.29 -22.21 4.69
N VAL A 370 -6.27 -21.75 5.95
CA VAL A 370 -5.43 -22.34 7.02
C VAL A 370 -5.71 -23.84 7.20
N GLU A 371 -6.98 -24.26 7.22
CA GLU A 371 -7.35 -25.68 7.36
C GLU A 371 -6.84 -26.55 6.21
N ILE A 372 -6.78 -25.99 5.00
CA ILE A 372 -6.28 -26.70 3.82
C ILE A 372 -4.78 -26.92 3.95
N PHE A 373 -4.03 -25.86 4.28
CA PHE A 373 -2.59 -25.94 4.44
C PHE A 373 -2.15 -26.76 5.66
N SER A 374 -2.86 -26.67 6.78
CA SER A 374 -2.55 -27.42 8.00
C SER A 374 -2.57 -28.95 7.81
N LYS A 375 -3.26 -29.45 6.77
CA LYS A 375 -3.27 -30.90 6.44
C LYS A 375 -1.93 -31.40 5.89
N LEU A 376 -0.98 -30.52 5.62
CA LEU A 376 0.37 -30.89 5.19
C LEU A 376 1.30 -31.21 6.37
N LEU A 377 0.94 -30.78 7.61
CA LEU A 377 1.68 -31.12 8.84
C LEU A 377 1.36 -32.54 9.28
#